data_af15fb65bb7a11aa3c5da54af1816ec6
#
_entry.id   af15fb65bb7a11aa3c5da54af1816ec6
#
_cell.length_a   1.000
_cell.length_b   1.000
_cell.length_c   1.000
_cell.angle_alpha   90.00
_cell.angle_beta   90.00
_cell.angle_gamma   90.00
#
_symmetry.space_group_name_H-M   'P 1'
#
loop_
_entity.id
_entity.type
_entity.pdbx_description
1 polymer ?
#
loop_
_entity_poly.entity_id
_entity_poly.type
_entity_poly.pdbx_seq_one_letter_code
_entity_poly.pdbx_strand_id
1 'polypeptide(L)'
;MDKFAKYFISNDQKTFFLENINLLLSTGISTSTALKSIEKTEKNAQMKTIIKQIVNDVEEGISLSKAVNNTEVFEKYIVDLIELGEKTGTLSKTLDLLIEERAKSEELKQKTRSAMLYPSIILSMSFIVAILISWFMLPKLSTIFTSLHIQLPLITKIVLNIGIFLSIYGKIFIPLLILYICLGCFKLITSNPTT
;
A
#
# COMPACT_ATOMS: atom_id res chain seq x y z
N MET A 1 -1.79 25.51 -10.39
CA MET A 1 -2.21 24.10 -10.57
C MET A 1 -1.91 23.34 -9.28
N ASP A 2 -2.93 22.75 -8.70
CA ASP A 2 -2.91 22.28 -7.32
C ASP A 2 -1.90 21.17 -7.06
N LYS A 3 -0.94 21.42 -6.16
CA LYS A 3 0.00 20.42 -5.64
C LYS A 3 -0.70 19.20 -5.04
N PHE A 4 -1.97 19.31 -4.65
CA PHE A 4 -2.77 18.23 -4.06
C PHE A 4 -3.23 17.16 -5.07
N ALA A 5 -3.40 17.49 -6.35
CA ALA A 5 -3.78 16.52 -7.38
C ALA A 5 -2.67 15.51 -7.71
N LYS A 6 -1.41 15.83 -7.46
CA LYS A 6 -0.23 14.99 -7.70
C LYS A 6 -0.16 13.73 -6.81
N TYR A 7 -0.73 13.79 -5.58
CA TYR A 7 -0.63 12.71 -4.59
C TYR A 7 -1.63 11.57 -4.79
N PHE A 8 -2.58 11.69 -5.74
CA PHE A 8 -3.68 10.74 -5.89
C PHE A 8 -3.58 9.80 -7.10
N ILE A 9 -2.45 9.78 -7.80
CA ILE A 9 -2.27 8.85 -8.92
C ILE A 9 -1.80 7.50 -8.39
N SER A 10 -2.63 6.48 -8.61
CA SER A 10 -2.34 5.10 -8.24
C SER A 10 -1.11 4.57 -9.00
N ASN A 11 -0.37 3.67 -8.38
CA ASN A 11 0.72 2.96 -9.04
C ASN A 11 0.25 2.20 -10.29
N ASP A 12 -0.99 1.68 -10.26
CA ASP A 12 -1.59 0.99 -11.41
C ASP A 12 -1.75 1.92 -12.61
N GLN A 13 -2.15 3.18 -12.38
CA GLN A 13 -2.28 4.18 -13.45
C GLN A 13 -0.93 4.54 -14.06
N LYS A 14 0.12 4.64 -13.24
CA LYS A 14 1.49 4.86 -13.71
C LYS A 14 1.99 3.68 -14.54
N THR A 15 1.75 2.46 -14.07
CA THR A 15 2.12 1.24 -14.77
C THR A 15 1.38 1.14 -16.10
N PHE A 16 0.06 1.38 -16.10
CA PHE A 16 -0.75 1.39 -17.32
C PHE A 16 -0.25 2.42 -18.35
N PHE A 17 0.17 3.61 -17.90
CA PHE A 17 0.79 4.59 -18.79
C PHE A 17 2.09 4.06 -19.41
N LEU A 18 2.97 3.48 -18.61
CA LEU A 18 4.24 2.91 -19.09
C LEU A 18 4.02 1.74 -20.06
N GLU A 19 3.04 0.90 -19.81
CA GLU A 19 2.67 -0.22 -20.69
C GLU A 19 2.14 0.29 -22.05
N ASN A 20 1.23 1.26 -22.05
CA ASN A 20 0.66 1.80 -23.28
C ASN A 20 1.70 2.54 -24.12
N ILE A 21 2.56 3.35 -23.48
CA ILE A 21 3.61 4.05 -24.24
C ILE A 21 4.60 3.04 -24.83
N ASN A 22 4.98 2.00 -24.08
CA ASN A 22 5.86 0.96 -24.56
C ASN A 22 5.25 0.19 -25.74
N LEU A 23 3.98 -0.22 -25.62
CA LEU A 23 3.26 -0.89 -26.69
C LEU A 23 3.28 -0.09 -28.00
N LEU A 24 3.00 1.22 -27.92
CA LEU A 24 2.99 2.08 -29.11
C LEU A 24 4.39 2.32 -29.67
N LEU A 25 5.41 2.50 -28.81
CA LEU A 25 6.79 2.66 -29.25
C LEU A 25 7.35 1.38 -29.89
N SER A 26 6.96 0.20 -29.40
CA SER A 26 7.39 -1.09 -29.97
C SER A 26 6.85 -1.31 -31.40
N THR A 27 5.75 -0.65 -31.77
CA THR A 27 5.22 -0.65 -33.14
C THR A 27 5.93 0.34 -34.07
N GLY A 28 6.92 1.08 -33.57
CA GLY A 28 7.68 2.08 -34.35
C GLY A 28 6.99 3.43 -34.47
N ILE A 29 5.94 3.68 -33.69
CA ILE A 29 5.27 4.99 -33.64
C ILE A 29 6.16 5.99 -32.89
N SER A 30 6.20 7.24 -33.36
CA SER A 30 6.98 8.28 -32.69
C SER A 30 6.44 8.57 -31.27
N THR A 31 7.33 8.96 -30.36
CA THR A 31 7.00 9.25 -28.96
C THR A 31 5.87 10.29 -28.83
N SER A 32 5.91 11.37 -29.64
CA SER A 32 4.86 12.39 -29.62
C SER A 32 3.50 11.82 -30.05
N THR A 33 3.45 11.01 -31.11
CA THR A 33 2.21 10.38 -31.59
C THR A 33 1.67 9.37 -30.59
N ALA A 34 2.54 8.58 -29.97
CA ALA A 34 2.16 7.61 -28.92
C ALA A 34 1.52 8.33 -27.73
N LEU A 35 2.15 9.39 -27.24
CA LEU A 35 1.63 10.19 -26.12
C LEU A 35 0.25 10.80 -26.41
N LYS A 36 0.06 11.38 -27.61
CA LYS A 36 -1.24 11.93 -28.05
C LYS A 36 -2.33 10.86 -28.11
N SER A 37 -1.99 9.66 -28.54
CA SER A 37 -2.94 8.56 -28.59
C SER A 37 -3.38 8.15 -27.18
N ILE A 38 -2.45 8.08 -26.24
CA ILE A 38 -2.73 7.76 -24.84
C ILE A 38 -3.57 8.86 -24.19
N GLU A 39 -3.24 10.15 -24.42
CA GLU A 39 -4.03 11.28 -23.92
C GLU A 39 -5.50 11.20 -24.34
N LYS A 40 -5.77 10.83 -25.60
CA LYS A 40 -7.14 10.73 -26.13
C LYS A 40 -7.93 9.58 -25.47
N THR A 41 -7.29 8.48 -25.16
CA THR A 41 -7.93 7.27 -24.60
C THR A 41 -8.00 7.27 -23.09
N GLU A 42 -7.22 8.12 -22.41
CA GLU A 42 -7.19 8.19 -20.96
C GLU A 42 -8.52 8.71 -20.39
N LYS A 43 -9.08 7.90 -19.49
CA LYS A 43 -10.36 8.19 -18.83
C LYS A 43 -10.22 8.93 -17.51
N ASN A 44 -9.09 8.74 -16.81
CA ASN A 44 -8.85 9.44 -15.56
C ASN A 44 -8.47 10.89 -15.83
N ALA A 45 -9.28 11.83 -15.37
CA ALA A 45 -9.08 13.25 -15.61
C ALA A 45 -7.74 13.81 -15.10
N GLN A 46 -7.25 13.26 -13.96
CA GLN A 46 -5.98 13.69 -13.37
C GLN A 46 -4.80 13.16 -14.20
N MET A 47 -4.82 11.87 -14.54
CA MET A 47 -3.77 11.27 -15.38
C MET A 47 -3.77 11.91 -16.78
N LYS A 48 -4.92 12.17 -17.35
CA LYS A 48 -5.05 12.89 -18.64
C LYS A 48 -4.39 14.27 -18.60
N THR A 49 -4.55 15.03 -17.51
CA THR A 49 -3.92 16.34 -17.35
C THR A 49 -2.38 16.21 -17.32
N ILE A 50 -1.85 15.19 -16.66
CA ILE A 50 -0.42 14.91 -16.60
C ILE A 50 0.11 14.49 -17.96
N ILE A 51 -0.57 13.59 -18.65
CA ILE A 51 -0.18 13.15 -20.00
C ILE A 51 -0.19 14.35 -20.96
N LYS A 52 -1.21 15.22 -20.86
CA LYS A 52 -1.26 16.46 -21.67
C LYS A 52 -0.07 17.37 -21.41
N GLN A 53 0.37 17.50 -20.16
CA GLN A 53 1.59 18.26 -19.84
C GLN A 53 2.82 17.63 -20.51
N ILE A 54 2.96 16.29 -20.42
CA ILE A 54 4.06 15.55 -21.06
C ILE A 54 4.02 15.73 -22.59
N VAL A 55 2.83 15.68 -23.20
CA VAL A 55 2.65 15.92 -24.64
C VAL A 55 3.17 17.30 -25.02
N ASN A 56 2.75 18.35 -24.31
CA ASN A 56 3.16 19.72 -24.59
C ASN A 56 4.69 19.87 -24.47
N ASP A 57 5.29 19.39 -23.39
CA ASP A 57 6.74 19.46 -23.17
C ASP A 57 7.50 18.74 -24.30
N VAL A 58 7.04 17.58 -24.76
CA VAL A 58 7.68 16.83 -25.85
C VAL A 58 7.49 17.53 -27.21
N GLU A 59 6.34 18.18 -27.44
CA GLU A 59 6.12 18.98 -28.65
C GLU A 59 6.98 20.24 -28.69
N GLU A 60 7.33 20.79 -27.53
CA GLU A 60 8.29 21.89 -27.40
C GLU A 60 9.75 21.42 -27.56
N GLY A 61 9.99 20.14 -27.80
CA GLY A 61 11.32 19.56 -28.03
C GLY A 61 12.04 19.14 -26.74
N ILE A 62 11.34 19.11 -25.59
CA ILE A 62 11.88 18.59 -24.34
C ILE A 62 11.92 17.04 -24.44
N SER A 63 13.01 16.43 -23.95
CA SER A 63 13.12 14.96 -23.90
C SER A 63 12.01 14.34 -23.05
N LEU A 64 11.56 13.13 -23.38
CA LEU A 64 10.52 12.43 -22.63
C LEU A 64 10.87 12.29 -21.15
N SER A 65 12.12 11.96 -20.85
CA SER A 65 12.62 11.84 -19.48
C SER A 65 12.44 13.15 -18.69
N LYS A 66 12.79 14.29 -19.28
CA LYS A 66 12.60 15.59 -18.65
C LYS A 66 11.12 15.97 -18.54
N ALA A 67 10.32 15.71 -19.57
CA ALA A 67 8.88 15.97 -19.56
C ALA A 67 8.19 15.15 -18.44
N VAL A 68 8.55 13.87 -18.28
CA VAL A 68 8.07 13.01 -17.20
C VAL A 68 8.53 13.52 -15.83
N ASN A 69 9.80 13.93 -15.69
CA ASN A 69 10.34 14.50 -14.47
C ASN A 69 9.63 15.78 -14.04
N ASN A 70 9.29 16.65 -14.98
CA ASN A 70 8.57 17.92 -14.72
C ASN A 70 7.19 17.70 -14.08
N THR A 71 6.59 16.54 -14.28
CA THR A 71 5.31 16.22 -13.65
C THR A 71 5.45 15.89 -12.17
N GLU A 72 6.65 15.50 -11.69
CA GLU A 72 6.95 15.01 -10.33
C GLU A 72 6.03 13.87 -9.84
N VAL A 73 5.41 13.15 -10.76
CA VAL A 73 4.48 12.03 -10.46
C VAL A 73 5.21 10.70 -10.43
N PHE A 74 6.24 10.57 -11.24
CA PHE A 74 7.01 9.33 -11.36
C PHE A 74 8.23 9.34 -10.45
N GLU A 75 8.57 8.18 -9.93
CA GLU A 75 9.74 7.99 -9.09
C GLU A 75 11.03 8.26 -9.89
N LYS A 76 12.03 8.82 -9.22
CA LYS A 76 13.28 9.25 -9.88
C LYS A 76 13.94 8.13 -10.68
N TYR A 77 13.94 6.89 -10.18
CA TYR A 77 14.55 5.75 -10.87
C TYR A 77 13.89 5.46 -12.23
N ILE A 78 12.57 5.69 -12.37
CA ILE A 78 11.85 5.53 -13.63
C ILE A 78 12.32 6.60 -14.63
N VAL A 79 12.42 7.84 -14.17
CA VAL A 79 12.91 8.96 -14.98
C VAL A 79 14.34 8.69 -15.48
N ASP A 80 15.22 8.23 -14.58
CA ASP A 80 16.61 7.92 -14.90
C ASP A 80 16.72 6.79 -15.95
N LEU A 81 15.86 5.77 -15.85
CA LEU A 81 15.81 4.68 -16.83
C LEU A 81 15.25 5.14 -18.19
N ILE A 82 14.21 5.97 -18.19
CA ILE A 82 13.69 6.60 -19.44
C ILE A 82 14.80 7.42 -20.10
N GLU A 83 15.55 8.22 -19.33
CA GLU A 83 16.66 9.01 -19.83
C GLU A 83 17.75 8.13 -20.45
N LEU A 84 18.10 7.03 -19.80
CA LEU A 84 19.05 6.06 -20.34
C LEU A 84 18.55 5.49 -21.67
N GLY A 85 17.28 5.04 -21.72
CA GLY A 85 16.66 4.49 -22.92
C GLY A 85 16.60 5.50 -24.07
N GLU A 86 16.31 6.78 -23.79
CA GLU A 86 16.34 7.86 -24.80
C GLU A 86 17.75 8.07 -25.37
N LYS A 87 18.76 8.17 -24.49
CA LYS A 87 20.16 8.42 -24.90
C LYS A 87 20.75 7.27 -25.69
N THR A 88 20.35 6.05 -25.41
CA THR A 88 20.86 4.83 -26.08
C THR A 88 20.01 4.42 -27.28
N GLY A 89 18.86 5.06 -27.51
CA GLY A 89 17.90 4.64 -28.56
C GLY A 89 17.20 3.30 -28.25
N THR A 90 17.21 2.86 -27.00
CA THR A 90 16.63 1.59 -26.55
C THR A 90 15.42 1.76 -25.63
N LEU A 91 14.67 2.86 -25.81
CA LEU A 91 13.59 3.27 -24.90
C LEU A 91 12.56 2.13 -24.69
N SER A 92 12.12 1.46 -25.76
CA SER A 92 11.16 0.35 -25.64
C SER A 92 11.71 -0.79 -24.78
N LYS A 93 12.98 -1.21 -24.99
CA LYS A 93 13.59 -2.24 -24.16
C LYS A 93 13.70 -1.86 -22.69
N THR A 94 14.00 -0.59 -22.42
CA THR A 94 14.11 -0.08 -21.06
C THR A 94 12.74 -0.04 -20.39
N LEU A 95 11.70 0.33 -21.11
CA LEU A 95 10.32 0.28 -20.63
C LEU A 95 9.84 -1.16 -20.37
N ASP A 96 10.20 -2.12 -21.23
CA ASP A 96 9.92 -3.55 -21.00
C ASP A 96 10.51 -4.02 -19.67
N LEU A 97 11.77 -3.68 -19.39
CA LEU A 97 12.43 -4.03 -18.12
C LEU A 97 11.73 -3.39 -16.91
N LEU A 98 11.33 -2.13 -17.04
CA LEU A 98 10.57 -1.43 -15.99
C LEU A 98 9.23 -2.09 -15.69
N ILE A 99 8.51 -2.48 -16.72
CA ILE A 99 7.19 -3.13 -16.60
C ILE A 99 7.37 -4.51 -15.95
N GLU A 100 8.36 -5.28 -16.40
CA GLU A 100 8.66 -6.60 -15.83
C GLU A 100 9.07 -6.51 -14.35
N GLU A 101 9.91 -5.53 -13.98
CA GLU A 101 10.32 -5.29 -12.60
C GLU A 101 9.11 -4.94 -11.72
N ARG A 102 8.22 -4.07 -12.21
CA ARG A 102 6.99 -3.72 -11.50
C ARG A 102 6.07 -4.92 -11.32
N ALA A 103 5.86 -5.71 -12.36
CA ALA A 103 5.06 -6.92 -12.29
C ALA A 103 5.61 -7.90 -11.24
N LYS A 104 6.93 -8.13 -11.22
CA LYS A 104 7.59 -8.96 -10.20
C LYS A 104 7.44 -8.37 -8.79
N SER A 105 7.56 -7.06 -8.65
CA SER A 105 7.40 -6.39 -7.36
C SER A 105 5.99 -6.54 -6.82
N GLU A 106 4.96 -6.38 -7.67
CA GLU A 106 3.57 -6.58 -7.26
C GLU A 106 3.27 -8.05 -6.92
N GLU A 107 3.80 -9.00 -7.69
CA GLU A 107 3.70 -10.44 -7.38
C GLU A 107 4.33 -10.78 -6.02
N LEU A 108 5.52 -10.23 -5.73
CA LEU A 108 6.18 -10.42 -4.44
C LEU A 108 5.38 -9.81 -3.29
N LYS A 109 4.83 -8.60 -3.46
CA LYS A 109 3.96 -7.97 -2.46
C LYS A 109 2.71 -8.83 -2.20
N GLN A 110 2.09 -9.34 -3.25
CA GLN A 110 0.91 -10.19 -3.13
C GLN A 110 1.24 -11.50 -2.42
N LYS A 111 2.35 -12.15 -2.77
CA LYS A 111 2.83 -13.36 -2.08
C LYS A 111 3.13 -13.10 -0.61
N THR A 112 3.84 -12.01 -0.31
CA THR A 112 4.15 -11.61 1.07
C THR A 112 2.88 -11.32 1.86
N ARG A 113 1.93 -10.57 1.28
CA ARG A 113 0.64 -10.28 1.92
C ARG A 113 -0.15 -11.56 2.20
N SER A 114 -0.21 -12.47 1.25
CA SER A 114 -0.88 -13.77 1.43
C SER A 114 -0.21 -14.62 2.52
N ALA A 115 1.12 -14.64 2.57
CA ALA A 115 1.86 -15.35 3.61
C ALA A 115 1.66 -14.75 5.01
N MET A 116 1.45 -13.44 5.13
CA MET A 116 1.21 -12.76 6.40
C MET A 116 -0.21 -12.95 6.95
N LEU A 117 -1.17 -13.43 6.14
CA LEU A 117 -2.55 -13.68 6.60
C LEU A 117 -2.59 -14.75 7.71
N TYR A 118 -1.90 -15.86 7.52
CA TYR A 118 -1.90 -16.96 8.49
C TYR A 118 -1.32 -16.55 9.86
N PRO A 119 -0.12 -15.97 9.96
CA PRO A 119 0.39 -15.46 11.23
C PRO A 119 -0.51 -14.40 11.87
N SER A 120 -1.11 -13.51 11.09
CA SER A 120 -2.00 -12.46 11.60
C SER A 120 -3.26 -13.05 12.25
N ILE A 121 -3.85 -14.08 11.64
CA ILE A 121 -5.03 -14.76 12.20
C ILE A 121 -4.66 -15.46 13.51
N ILE A 122 -3.55 -16.20 13.56
CA ILE A 122 -3.11 -16.89 14.77
C ILE A 122 -2.82 -15.91 15.90
N LEU A 123 -2.07 -14.85 15.64
CA LEU A 123 -1.77 -13.83 16.64
C LEU A 123 -3.03 -13.14 17.15
N SER A 124 -3.97 -12.81 16.26
CA SER A 124 -5.24 -12.21 16.63
C SER A 124 -6.07 -13.14 17.53
N MET A 125 -6.15 -14.43 17.16
CA MET A 125 -6.88 -15.43 17.94
C MET A 125 -6.25 -15.65 19.30
N SER A 126 -4.92 -15.80 19.36
CA SER A 126 -4.17 -15.93 20.61
C SER A 126 -4.36 -14.72 21.53
N PHE A 127 -4.38 -13.52 20.96
CA PHE A 127 -4.60 -12.29 21.72
C PHE A 127 -6.02 -12.22 22.28
N ILE A 128 -7.03 -12.61 21.50
CA ILE A 128 -8.43 -12.69 21.96
C ILE A 128 -8.55 -13.69 23.11
N VAL A 129 -7.97 -14.87 22.99
CA VAL A 129 -8.00 -15.90 24.04
C VAL A 129 -7.30 -15.41 25.31
N ALA A 130 -6.13 -14.77 25.19
CA ALA A 130 -5.41 -14.20 26.32
C ALA A 130 -6.25 -13.13 27.06
N ILE A 131 -6.95 -12.27 26.32
CA ILE A 131 -7.86 -11.27 26.89
C ILE A 131 -9.03 -11.94 27.61
N LEU A 132 -9.66 -12.95 27.01
CA LEU A 132 -10.78 -13.66 27.62
C LEU A 132 -10.36 -14.36 28.93
N ILE A 133 -9.22 -15.04 28.92
CA ILE A 133 -8.68 -15.67 30.14
C ILE A 133 -8.40 -14.61 31.21
N SER A 134 -7.75 -13.50 30.84
CA SER A 134 -7.48 -12.39 31.74
C SER A 134 -8.77 -11.80 32.34
N TRP A 135 -9.79 -11.68 31.53
CA TRP A 135 -11.05 -11.08 31.98
C TRP A 135 -11.86 -12.01 32.93
N PHE A 136 -11.96 -13.32 32.61
CA PHE A 136 -12.77 -14.23 33.39
C PHE A 136 -12.02 -14.86 34.57
N MET A 137 -10.73 -15.13 34.42
CA MET A 137 -9.96 -15.93 35.39
C MET A 137 -9.24 -15.06 36.43
N LEU A 138 -8.68 -13.91 36.02
CA LEU A 138 -7.94 -13.04 36.93
C LEU A 138 -8.78 -12.47 38.07
N PRO A 139 -10.04 -12.02 37.91
CA PRO A 139 -10.85 -11.54 39.03
C PRO A 139 -11.16 -12.65 40.04
N LYS A 140 -11.40 -13.89 39.55
CA LYS A 140 -11.64 -15.06 40.43
C LYS A 140 -10.40 -15.41 41.26
N LEU A 141 -9.22 -15.37 40.64
CA LEU A 141 -7.97 -15.61 41.35
C LEU A 141 -7.69 -14.52 42.40
N SER A 142 -7.99 -13.27 42.09
CA SER A 142 -7.81 -12.14 43.00
C SER A 142 -8.66 -12.33 44.29
N THR A 143 -9.90 -12.77 44.18
CA THR A 143 -10.76 -13.04 45.35
C THR A 143 -10.25 -14.20 46.21
N ILE A 144 -9.71 -15.27 45.58
CA ILE A 144 -9.13 -16.41 46.31
C ILE A 144 -7.87 -15.96 47.08
N PHE A 145 -6.98 -15.21 46.44
CA PHE A 145 -5.75 -14.76 47.11
C PHE A 145 -6.01 -13.78 48.25
N THR A 146 -6.99 -12.91 48.12
CA THR A 146 -7.39 -11.98 49.21
C THR A 146 -8.00 -12.72 50.38
N SER A 147 -8.77 -13.79 50.14
CA SER A 147 -9.35 -14.59 51.22
C SER A 147 -8.33 -15.44 52.02
N LEU A 148 -7.23 -15.80 51.37
CA LEU A 148 -6.17 -16.62 52.01
C LEU A 148 -5.11 -15.77 52.74
N HIS A 149 -5.21 -14.45 52.73
CA HIS A 149 -4.27 -13.50 53.38
C HIS A 149 -2.78 -13.74 52.97
N ILE A 150 -2.55 -14.29 51.79
CA ILE A 150 -1.19 -14.58 51.27
C ILE A 150 -0.59 -13.29 50.64
N GLN A 151 0.63 -12.99 51.07
CA GLN A 151 1.37 -11.87 50.41
C GLN A 151 1.79 -12.27 48.99
N LEU A 152 1.19 -11.65 48.00
CA LEU A 152 1.46 -11.89 46.60
C LEU A 152 2.84 -11.33 46.19
N PRO A 153 3.66 -12.07 45.41
CA PRO A 153 4.86 -11.55 44.79
C PRO A 153 4.57 -10.33 43.93
N LEU A 154 5.54 -9.41 43.82
CA LEU A 154 5.37 -8.17 43.08
C LEU A 154 4.91 -8.37 41.62
N ILE A 155 5.46 -9.40 40.96
CA ILE A 155 5.10 -9.74 39.56
C ILE A 155 3.62 -10.11 39.46
N THR A 156 3.10 -10.92 40.38
CA THR A 156 1.69 -11.34 40.41
C THR A 156 0.78 -10.14 40.68
N LYS A 157 1.20 -9.20 41.54
CA LYS A 157 0.46 -7.95 41.80
C LYS A 157 0.35 -7.07 40.58
N ILE A 158 1.41 -6.95 39.79
CA ILE A 158 1.44 -6.19 38.54
C ILE A 158 0.47 -6.83 37.52
N VAL A 159 0.55 -8.14 37.33
CA VAL A 159 -0.32 -8.88 36.39
C VAL A 159 -1.80 -8.76 36.80
N LEU A 160 -2.11 -8.88 38.12
CA LEU A 160 -3.46 -8.72 38.61
C LEU A 160 -3.98 -7.29 38.42
N ASN A 161 -3.17 -6.25 38.67
CA ASN A 161 -3.56 -4.87 38.44
C ASN A 161 -3.84 -4.59 36.96
N ILE A 162 -3.03 -5.13 36.05
CA ILE A 162 -3.26 -5.04 34.61
C ILE A 162 -4.57 -5.74 34.24
N GLY A 163 -4.82 -6.92 34.79
CA GLY A 163 -6.05 -7.66 34.54
C GLY A 163 -7.30 -6.95 35.07
N ILE A 164 -7.25 -6.38 36.25
CA ILE A 164 -8.34 -5.58 36.82
C ILE A 164 -8.58 -4.31 35.98
N PHE A 165 -7.51 -3.61 35.55
CA PHE A 165 -7.60 -2.47 34.66
C PHE A 165 -8.27 -2.86 33.33
N LEU A 166 -7.86 -3.99 32.73
CA LEU A 166 -8.50 -4.54 31.54
C LEU A 166 -9.96 -4.93 31.77
N SER A 167 -10.31 -5.45 32.95
CA SER A 167 -11.70 -5.84 33.25
C SER A 167 -12.64 -4.63 33.37
N ILE A 168 -12.13 -3.52 33.87
CA ILE A 168 -12.91 -2.27 34.03
C ILE A 168 -13.05 -1.54 32.67
N TYR A 169 -11.94 -1.36 31.99
CA TYR A 169 -11.90 -0.61 30.73
C TYR A 169 -12.13 -1.49 29.49
N GLY A 170 -11.94 -2.81 29.63
CA GLY A 170 -12.08 -3.75 28.52
C GLY A 170 -13.48 -3.84 27.93
N LYS A 171 -14.52 -3.51 28.72
CA LYS A 171 -15.90 -3.45 28.22
C LYS A 171 -16.08 -2.48 27.04
N ILE A 172 -15.25 -1.43 26.98
CA ILE A 172 -15.27 -0.44 25.90
C ILE A 172 -14.19 -0.72 24.87
N PHE A 173 -12.97 -1.09 25.32
CA PHE A 173 -11.82 -1.28 24.43
C PHE A 173 -11.88 -2.56 23.61
N ILE A 174 -12.44 -3.65 24.14
CA ILE A 174 -12.49 -4.94 23.45
C ILE A 174 -13.39 -4.90 22.21
N PRO A 175 -14.65 -4.41 22.26
CA PRO A 175 -15.46 -4.31 21.05
C PRO A 175 -14.88 -3.32 20.04
N LEU A 176 -14.21 -2.28 20.50
CA LEU A 176 -13.56 -1.29 19.63
C LEU A 176 -12.32 -1.88 18.92
N LEU A 177 -11.55 -2.71 19.62
CA LEU A 177 -10.40 -3.42 19.08
C LEU A 177 -10.83 -4.51 18.07
N ILE A 178 -11.89 -5.27 18.39
CA ILE A 178 -12.47 -6.26 17.48
C ILE A 178 -13.01 -5.58 16.24
N LEU A 179 -13.70 -4.46 16.38
CA LEU A 179 -14.19 -3.65 15.26
C LEU A 179 -13.03 -3.16 14.39
N TYR A 180 -11.95 -2.68 15.01
CA TYR A 180 -10.75 -2.21 14.30
C TYR A 180 -10.05 -3.34 13.53
N ILE A 181 -9.91 -4.52 14.14
CA ILE A 181 -9.33 -5.70 13.49
C ILE A 181 -10.23 -6.20 12.36
N CYS A 182 -11.56 -6.23 12.56
CA CYS A 182 -12.53 -6.61 11.55
C CYS A 182 -12.53 -5.63 10.35
N LEU A 183 -12.50 -4.33 10.61
CA LEU A 183 -12.37 -3.30 9.58
C LEU A 183 -11.02 -3.36 8.85
N GLY A 184 -9.94 -3.65 9.57
CA GLY A 184 -8.62 -3.86 9.00
C GLY A 184 -8.57 -5.09 8.08
N CYS A 185 -9.10 -6.22 8.52
CA CYS A 185 -9.25 -7.42 7.70
C CYS A 185 -10.19 -7.19 6.52
N PHE A 186 -11.32 -6.52 6.72
CA PHE A 186 -12.26 -6.19 5.65
C PHE A 186 -11.63 -5.26 4.62
N LYS A 187 -10.89 -4.25 5.05
CA LYS A 187 -10.14 -3.35 4.16
C LYS A 187 -9.01 -4.08 3.41
N LEU A 188 -8.38 -5.07 4.04
CA LEU A 188 -7.38 -5.93 3.40
C LEU A 188 -8.00 -6.86 2.35
N ILE A 189 -9.23 -7.33 2.56
CA ILE A 189 -9.95 -8.21 1.62
C ILE A 189 -10.59 -7.39 0.48
N THR A 190 -11.20 -6.24 0.80
CA THR A 190 -11.89 -5.39 -0.19
C THR A 190 -10.96 -4.44 -0.96
N SER A 191 -9.73 -4.25 -0.51
CA SER A 191 -8.68 -3.55 -1.26
C SER A 191 -8.01 -4.45 -2.32
N ASN A 192 -8.75 -5.45 -2.84
CA ASN A 192 -8.41 -6.10 -4.09
C ASN A 192 -9.11 -5.32 -5.21
N PRO A 193 -8.42 -4.53 -6.02
CA PRO A 193 -8.98 -4.04 -7.27
C PRO A 193 -8.80 -5.16 -8.32
N THR A 194 -9.69 -6.14 -8.27
CA THR A 194 -9.92 -7.04 -9.40
C THR A 194 -11.32 -6.76 -9.93
N THR A 195 -11.42 -5.76 -10.76
CA THR A 195 -12.27 -5.62 -11.96
C THR A 195 -11.84 -4.35 -12.69
#